data_dc8bd64d933022716f78cb0ef7210f9f
#
_entry.id   dc8bd64d933022716f78cb0ef7210f9f
#
_cell.length_a   1.000
_cell.length_b   1.000
_cell.length_c   1.000
_cell.angle_alpha   90.00
_cell.angle_beta   90.00
_cell.angle_gamma   90.00
#
_symmetry.space_group_name_H-M   'P 1'
#
loop_
_entity.id
_entity.type
_entity.pdbx_description
1 polymer ?
#
loop_
_entity_poly.entity_id
_entity_poly.type
_entity_poly.pdbx_seq_one_letter_code
_entity_poly.pdbx_strand_id
1 'polypeptide(L)'
;MAVYACSDFHGCIDFYKAIKNFIKPEDKVYFLGDAGDRGPEPWETIKAVLCDPQFVYIKGNHEDMLIDAIRDALEGDNMYMYSYRLLASNGGADTLDQAMLEQNPAMWMRQLKTLPTFEKYVNTEGEIIYLSHAGFTPWYADNESFDIRIPVNRELIWNRDHFLDDFDAIEWAPITIVHGHTPIPYLWKDLRVPEEDQEKGALWYANGSKLCIDTGAVWTGHCVLVNLDTWDEEIFEI
;
A
#
# COMPACT_ATOMS: atom_id res chain seq x y z
N MET A 1 12.98 -13.03 -13.90
CA MET A 1 12.18 -12.73 -12.69
C MET A 1 12.10 -11.22 -12.63
N ALA A 2 10.95 -10.67 -12.92
CA ALA A 2 10.69 -9.26 -12.72
C ALA A 2 10.11 -9.02 -11.32
N VAL A 3 10.31 -7.82 -10.79
CA VAL A 3 9.80 -7.42 -9.48
C VAL A 3 8.93 -6.19 -9.67
N TYR A 4 7.70 -6.28 -9.19
CA TYR A 4 6.69 -5.25 -9.36
C TYR A 4 6.18 -4.69 -8.04
N ALA A 5 5.52 -3.55 -8.10
CA ALA A 5 4.72 -3.00 -7.00
C ALA A 5 3.34 -2.55 -7.49
N CYS A 6 2.31 -2.74 -6.65
CA CYS A 6 0.96 -2.20 -6.81
C CYS A 6 0.33 -1.96 -5.43
N SER A 7 -0.82 -1.29 -5.35
CA SER A 7 -1.40 -0.84 -4.08
C SER A 7 -2.91 -0.62 -4.17
N ASP A 8 -3.57 -0.58 -3.01
CA ASP A 8 -4.89 0.03 -2.78
C ASP A 8 -6.02 -0.52 -3.69
N PHE A 9 -6.17 -1.86 -3.76
CA PHE A 9 -7.24 -2.49 -4.55
C PHE A 9 -8.63 -2.25 -3.98
N HIS A 10 -8.73 -2.03 -2.65
CA HIS A 10 -9.99 -1.72 -1.99
C HIS A 10 -11.16 -2.60 -2.46
N GLY A 11 -11.03 -3.91 -2.33
CA GLY A 11 -12.10 -4.86 -2.65
C GLY A 11 -12.37 -5.09 -4.14
N CYS A 12 -11.55 -4.52 -5.04
CA CYS A 12 -11.64 -4.75 -6.48
C CYS A 12 -10.76 -5.93 -6.89
N ILE A 13 -11.21 -7.16 -6.63
CA ILE A 13 -10.46 -8.40 -6.88
C ILE A 13 -10.03 -8.56 -8.34
N ASP A 14 -10.73 -7.92 -9.26
CA ASP A 14 -10.42 -8.05 -10.69
C ASP A 14 -9.06 -7.46 -11.06
N PHE A 15 -8.56 -6.47 -10.31
CA PHE A 15 -7.17 -6.00 -10.45
C PHE A 15 -6.17 -7.08 -10.08
N TYR A 16 -6.38 -7.78 -8.95
CA TYR A 16 -5.55 -8.93 -8.60
C TYR A 16 -5.55 -9.98 -9.72
N LYS A 17 -6.72 -10.35 -10.24
CA LYS A 17 -6.87 -11.34 -11.32
C LYS A 17 -6.15 -10.87 -12.60
N ALA A 18 -6.29 -9.60 -12.97
CA ALA A 18 -5.64 -9.02 -14.14
C ALA A 18 -4.11 -9.08 -14.01
N ILE A 19 -3.57 -8.66 -12.87
CA ILE A 19 -2.13 -8.72 -12.58
C ILE A 19 -1.63 -10.18 -12.61
N LYS A 20 -2.37 -11.13 -12.00
CA LYS A 20 -2.01 -12.55 -12.05
C LYS A 20 -1.95 -13.13 -13.45
N ASN A 21 -2.79 -12.66 -14.35
CA ASN A 21 -2.76 -13.08 -15.76
C ASN A 21 -1.60 -12.42 -16.55
N PHE A 22 -1.09 -11.31 -16.10
CA PHE A 22 0.00 -10.56 -16.72
C PHE A 22 1.38 -11.08 -16.30
N ILE A 23 1.60 -11.29 -14.99
CA ILE A 23 2.89 -11.70 -14.44
C ILE A 23 3.21 -13.17 -14.74
N LYS A 24 4.50 -13.50 -14.80
CA LYS A 24 4.97 -14.87 -14.96
C LYS A 24 5.08 -15.59 -13.60
N PRO A 25 5.10 -16.94 -13.58
CA PRO A 25 5.18 -17.71 -12.33
C PRO A 25 6.41 -17.40 -11.46
N GLU A 26 7.50 -16.94 -12.06
CA GLU A 26 8.75 -16.60 -11.37
C GLU A 26 8.80 -15.14 -10.89
N ASP A 27 7.83 -14.31 -11.28
CA ASP A 27 7.82 -12.88 -10.91
C ASP A 27 7.27 -12.66 -9.51
N LYS A 28 7.60 -11.52 -8.92
CA LYS A 28 7.23 -11.12 -7.57
C LYS A 28 6.53 -9.77 -7.58
N VAL A 29 5.52 -9.62 -6.73
CA VAL A 29 4.77 -8.36 -6.56
C VAL A 29 4.83 -7.92 -5.10
N TYR A 30 5.27 -6.71 -4.84
CA TYR A 30 5.04 -6.03 -3.57
C TYR A 30 3.68 -5.35 -3.62
N PHE A 31 2.77 -5.79 -2.77
CA PHE A 31 1.45 -5.18 -2.61
C PHE A 31 1.46 -4.27 -1.39
N LEU A 32 1.27 -2.97 -1.59
CA LEU A 32 1.53 -1.97 -0.56
C LEU A 32 0.32 -1.66 0.35
N GLY A 33 -0.54 -2.65 0.59
CA GLY A 33 -1.62 -2.52 1.55
C GLY A 33 -2.97 -2.10 0.96
N ASP A 34 -3.98 -2.08 1.83
CA ASP A 34 -5.35 -1.70 1.54
C ASP A 34 -6.00 -2.58 0.45
N ALA A 35 -5.94 -3.90 0.65
CA ALA A 35 -6.59 -4.85 -0.26
C ALA A 35 -8.11 -4.85 -0.11
N GLY A 36 -8.61 -4.71 1.13
CA GLY A 36 -10.04 -4.78 1.46
C GLY A 36 -10.78 -3.47 1.45
N ASP A 37 -12.01 -3.51 1.92
CA ASP A 37 -12.92 -2.39 2.13
C ASP A 37 -13.44 -1.73 0.83
N ARG A 38 -14.52 -0.98 0.93
CA ARG A 38 -15.12 -0.12 -0.11
C ARG A 38 -15.66 -0.84 -1.34
N GLY A 39 -14.88 -1.70 -1.99
CA GLY A 39 -15.23 -2.36 -3.25
C GLY A 39 -16.16 -3.57 -3.08
N PRO A 40 -16.46 -4.25 -4.18
CA PRO A 40 -17.51 -5.29 -4.20
C PRO A 40 -17.11 -6.62 -3.52
N GLU A 41 -15.81 -6.95 -3.47
CA GLU A 41 -15.33 -8.22 -2.96
C GLU A 41 -14.17 -8.02 -1.96
N PRO A 42 -14.40 -7.27 -0.83
CA PRO A 42 -13.34 -6.79 0.02
C PRO A 42 -12.59 -7.91 0.72
N TRP A 43 -13.30 -8.88 1.29
CA TRP A 43 -12.69 -9.99 2.02
C TRP A 43 -12.00 -11.00 1.08
N GLU A 44 -12.60 -11.27 -0.06
CA GLU A 44 -12.00 -12.17 -1.06
C GLU A 44 -10.71 -11.58 -1.63
N THR A 45 -10.63 -10.25 -1.81
CA THR A 45 -9.41 -9.56 -2.26
C THR A 45 -8.29 -9.70 -1.23
N ILE A 46 -8.58 -9.49 0.06
CA ILE A 46 -7.61 -9.72 1.14
C ILE A 46 -7.09 -11.16 1.08
N LYS A 47 -7.98 -12.16 1.02
CA LYS A 47 -7.59 -13.56 0.97
C LYS A 47 -6.75 -13.90 -0.26
N ALA A 48 -7.13 -13.37 -1.41
CA ALA A 48 -6.42 -13.62 -2.67
C ALA A 48 -4.96 -13.13 -2.59
N VAL A 49 -4.73 -11.90 -2.13
CA VAL A 49 -3.38 -11.34 -1.97
C VAL A 49 -2.61 -12.05 -0.86
N LEU A 50 -3.24 -12.27 0.30
CA LEU A 50 -2.58 -12.86 1.48
C LEU A 50 -2.12 -14.30 1.26
N CYS A 51 -2.87 -15.07 0.48
CA CYS A 51 -2.57 -16.48 0.24
C CYS A 51 -1.70 -16.74 -1.00
N ASP A 52 -1.39 -15.73 -1.79
CA ASP A 52 -0.58 -15.88 -2.99
C ASP A 52 0.92 -15.71 -2.69
N PRO A 53 1.76 -16.76 -2.87
CA PRO A 53 3.18 -16.68 -2.58
C PRO A 53 3.98 -15.75 -3.51
N GLN A 54 3.40 -15.29 -4.62
CA GLN A 54 4.03 -14.28 -5.48
C GLN A 54 3.89 -12.86 -4.93
N PHE A 55 2.92 -12.65 -4.01
CA PHE A 55 2.68 -11.35 -3.41
C PHE A 55 3.38 -11.22 -2.05
N VAL A 56 4.17 -10.18 -1.89
CA VAL A 56 4.66 -9.72 -0.59
C VAL A 56 3.71 -8.64 -0.11
N TYR A 57 2.82 -9.01 0.78
CA TYR A 57 1.79 -8.13 1.28
C TYR A 57 2.35 -7.25 2.40
N ILE A 58 2.41 -5.94 2.17
CA ILE A 58 2.74 -4.91 3.17
C ILE A 58 1.43 -4.41 3.79
N LYS A 59 1.41 -4.24 5.10
CA LYS A 59 0.22 -3.82 5.83
C LYS A 59 -0.16 -2.37 5.50
N GLY A 60 -1.43 -2.13 5.16
CA GLY A 60 -2.03 -0.82 5.10
C GLY A 60 -2.79 -0.44 6.39
N ASN A 61 -3.32 0.76 6.42
CA ASN A 61 -4.12 1.22 7.56
C ASN A 61 -5.50 0.54 7.63
N HIS A 62 -6.05 0.09 6.51
CA HIS A 62 -7.30 -0.67 6.48
C HIS A 62 -7.13 -2.06 7.11
N GLU A 63 -6.03 -2.75 6.86
CA GLU A 63 -5.71 -4.00 7.57
C GLU A 63 -5.52 -3.76 9.06
N ASP A 64 -4.89 -2.66 9.48
CA ASP A 64 -4.68 -2.31 10.89
C ASP A 64 -6.01 -2.07 11.61
N MET A 65 -6.93 -1.31 11.00
CA MET A 65 -8.29 -1.10 11.51
C MET A 65 -9.08 -2.40 11.60
N LEU A 66 -8.98 -3.28 10.59
CA LEU A 66 -9.66 -4.58 10.58
C LEU A 66 -9.15 -5.50 11.68
N ILE A 67 -7.83 -5.54 11.91
CA ILE A 67 -7.21 -6.31 12.99
C ILE A 67 -7.77 -5.88 14.34
N ASP A 68 -7.85 -4.58 14.59
CA ASP A 68 -8.38 -4.03 15.84
C ASP A 68 -9.88 -4.37 16.00
N ALA A 69 -10.67 -4.23 14.95
CA ALA A 69 -12.10 -4.54 14.98
C ALA A 69 -12.39 -6.04 15.22
N ILE A 70 -11.65 -6.94 14.56
CA ILE A 70 -11.79 -8.40 14.80
C ILE A 70 -11.36 -8.75 16.22
N ARG A 71 -10.23 -8.21 16.71
CA ARG A 71 -9.77 -8.44 18.08
C ARG A 71 -10.84 -8.04 19.10
N ASP A 72 -11.32 -6.82 19.01
CA ASP A 72 -12.26 -6.25 19.98
C ASP A 72 -13.61 -6.97 19.91
N ALA A 73 -14.04 -7.44 18.73
CA ALA A 73 -15.23 -8.26 18.56
C ALA A 73 -15.09 -9.64 19.23
N LEU A 74 -13.92 -10.28 19.11
CA LEU A 74 -13.65 -11.60 19.70
C LEU A 74 -13.48 -11.55 21.24
N GLU A 75 -12.90 -10.46 21.75
CA GLU A 75 -12.67 -10.26 23.18
C GLU A 75 -13.90 -9.72 23.90
N GLY A 76 -14.91 -9.23 23.17
CA GLY A 76 -16.11 -8.61 23.74
C GLY A 76 -15.80 -7.30 24.46
N ASP A 77 -14.78 -6.55 24.00
CA ASP A 77 -14.32 -5.32 24.63
C ASP A 77 -15.31 -4.17 24.42
N ASN A 78 -15.38 -3.26 25.40
CA ASN A 78 -16.10 -2.00 25.29
C ASN A 78 -15.53 -1.09 24.17
N MET A 79 -14.28 -1.31 23.76
CA MET A 79 -13.64 -0.63 22.63
C MET A 79 -14.17 -1.07 21.27
N TYR A 80 -14.90 -2.21 21.19
CA TYR A 80 -15.46 -2.69 19.92
C TYR A 80 -16.26 -1.63 19.17
N MET A 81 -17.06 -0.85 19.88
CA MET A 81 -17.84 0.22 19.24
C MET A 81 -16.98 1.32 18.64
N TYR A 82 -15.78 1.54 19.16
CA TYR A 82 -14.83 2.53 18.60
C TYR A 82 -14.12 1.95 17.38
N SER A 83 -13.52 0.78 17.49
CA SER A 83 -12.81 0.12 16.38
C SER A 83 -13.75 -0.17 15.20
N TYR A 84 -14.97 -0.67 15.49
CA TYR A 84 -16.01 -0.84 14.48
C TYR A 84 -16.38 0.46 13.77
N ARG A 85 -16.63 1.55 14.52
CA ARG A 85 -16.99 2.84 13.91
C ARG A 85 -15.88 3.39 13.05
N LEU A 86 -14.63 3.28 13.50
CA LEU A 86 -13.48 3.71 12.72
C LEU A 86 -13.40 2.93 11.40
N LEU A 87 -13.45 1.61 11.46
CA LEU A 87 -13.44 0.75 10.28
C LEU A 87 -14.63 1.04 9.35
N ALA A 88 -15.86 1.07 9.91
CA ALA A 88 -17.09 1.30 9.14
C ALA A 88 -17.12 2.67 8.45
N SER A 89 -16.64 3.73 9.13
CA SER A 89 -16.54 5.07 8.53
C SER A 89 -15.53 5.15 7.38
N ASN A 90 -14.64 4.18 7.29
CA ASN A 90 -13.67 4.03 6.21
C ASN A 90 -14.09 2.99 5.15
N GLY A 91 -15.32 2.45 5.25
CA GLY A 91 -15.90 1.53 4.26
C GLY A 91 -15.65 0.05 4.54
N GLY A 92 -15.20 -0.32 5.75
CA GLY A 92 -14.81 -1.70 6.09
C GLY A 92 -15.86 -2.52 6.83
N ALA A 93 -17.11 -2.06 6.95
CA ALA A 93 -18.16 -2.81 7.66
C ALA A 93 -18.39 -4.20 7.04
N ASP A 94 -18.56 -4.25 5.72
CA ASP A 94 -18.77 -5.51 4.99
C ASP A 94 -17.57 -6.45 5.07
N THR A 95 -16.35 -5.89 5.09
CA THR A 95 -15.11 -6.68 5.28
C THR A 95 -15.10 -7.38 6.62
N LEU A 96 -15.45 -6.65 7.69
CA LEU A 96 -15.52 -7.23 9.04
C LEU A 96 -16.61 -8.31 9.12
N ASP A 97 -17.80 -8.03 8.60
CA ASP A 97 -18.91 -9.00 8.63
C ASP A 97 -18.52 -10.31 7.93
N GLN A 98 -17.88 -10.23 6.76
CA GLN A 98 -17.38 -11.40 6.03
C GLN A 98 -16.25 -12.12 6.79
N ALA A 99 -15.29 -11.38 7.36
CA ALA A 99 -14.21 -11.95 8.15
C ALA A 99 -14.72 -12.68 9.39
N MET A 100 -15.75 -12.16 10.05
CA MET A 100 -16.36 -12.78 11.23
C MET A 100 -17.20 -14.02 10.91
N LEU A 101 -17.63 -14.23 9.66
CA LEU A 101 -18.28 -15.45 9.21
C LEU A 101 -17.33 -16.60 8.89
N GLU A 102 -16.02 -16.33 8.83
CA GLU A 102 -15.00 -17.37 8.65
C GLU A 102 -15.00 -18.37 9.82
N GLN A 103 -14.58 -19.60 9.55
CA GLN A 103 -14.50 -20.63 10.60
C GLN A 103 -13.56 -20.28 11.75
N ASN A 104 -12.54 -19.46 11.47
CA ASN A 104 -11.55 -19.04 12.45
C ASN A 104 -11.10 -17.60 12.20
N PRO A 105 -11.90 -16.60 12.56
CA PRO A 105 -11.55 -15.19 12.42
C PRO A 105 -10.23 -14.81 13.12
N ALA A 106 -9.96 -15.43 14.29
CA ALA A 106 -8.73 -15.20 15.04
C ALA A 106 -7.47 -15.66 14.30
N MET A 107 -7.57 -16.66 13.42
CA MET A 107 -6.45 -17.08 12.57
C MET A 107 -6.13 -16.00 11.55
N TRP A 108 -7.13 -15.50 10.84
CA TRP A 108 -6.98 -14.45 9.83
C TRP A 108 -6.42 -13.17 10.44
N MET A 109 -6.98 -12.75 11.58
CA MET A 109 -6.44 -11.60 12.34
C MET A 109 -4.96 -11.77 12.66
N ARG A 110 -4.54 -12.95 13.13
CA ARG A 110 -3.12 -13.20 13.41
C ARG A 110 -2.25 -13.14 12.19
N GLN A 111 -2.71 -13.66 11.05
CA GLN A 111 -1.98 -13.57 9.78
C GLN A 111 -1.81 -12.11 9.34
N LEU A 112 -2.89 -11.33 9.32
CA LEU A 112 -2.82 -9.89 9.00
C LEU A 112 -1.89 -9.13 9.95
N LYS A 113 -1.89 -9.48 11.25
CA LYS A 113 -1.02 -8.85 12.24
C LYS A 113 0.47 -9.08 11.97
N THR A 114 0.83 -10.18 11.30
CA THR A 114 2.24 -10.51 10.98
C THR A 114 2.74 -9.83 9.70
N LEU A 115 1.88 -9.14 8.95
CA LEU A 115 2.28 -8.41 7.76
C LEU A 115 3.35 -7.36 8.09
N PRO A 116 4.42 -7.26 7.29
CA PRO A 116 5.40 -6.18 7.43
C PRO A 116 4.75 -4.82 7.16
N THR A 117 5.30 -3.76 7.74
CA THR A 117 4.88 -2.37 7.48
C THR A 117 5.78 -1.67 6.47
N PHE A 118 6.93 -2.25 6.16
CA PHE A 118 7.82 -1.82 5.09
C PHE A 118 8.66 -2.98 4.59
N GLU A 119 9.19 -2.81 3.39
CA GLU A 119 10.19 -3.68 2.77
C GLU A 119 11.28 -2.83 2.10
N LYS A 120 12.42 -3.44 1.88
CA LYS A 120 13.53 -2.86 1.14
C LYS A 120 13.87 -3.76 -0.04
N TYR A 121 13.90 -3.16 -1.22
CA TYR A 121 14.35 -3.80 -2.44
C TYR A 121 15.59 -3.08 -2.98
N VAL A 122 16.51 -3.81 -3.58
CA VAL A 122 17.62 -3.22 -4.33
C VAL A 122 17.47 -3.69 -5.77
N ASN A 123 17.25 -2.77 -6.68
CA ASN A 123 17.01 -3.09 -8.07
C ASN A 123 18.31 -3.49 -8.80
N THR A 124 18.18 -3.86 -10.07
CA THR A 124 19.31 -4.33 -10.90
C THR A 124 20.38 -3.27 -11.16
N GLU A 125 20.05 -2.00 -11.00
CA GLU A 125 20.98 -0.86 -11.12
C GLU A 125 21.65 -0.50 -9.79
N GLY A 126 21.28 -1.17 -8.69
CA GLY A 126 21.82 -0.92 -7.36
C GLY A 126 21.10 0.18 -6.59
N GLU A 127 19.98 0.69 -7.10
CA GLU A 127 19.15 1.66 -6.42
C GLU A 127 18.42 1.01 -5.25
N ILE A 128 18.37 1.71 -4.12
CA ILE A 128 17.67 1.27 -2.92
C ILE A 128 16.23 1.80 -2.96
N ILE A 129 15.28 0.87 -2.96
CA ILE A 129 13.86 1.17 -2.97
C ILE A 129 13.26 0.77 -1.62
N TYR A 130 12.65 1.72 -0.94
CA TYR A 130 11.84 1.48 0.25
C TYR A 130 10.37 1.45 -0.12
N LEU A 131 9.68 0.40 0.32
CA LEU A 131 8.28 0.14 0.04
C LEU A 131 7.50 0.19 1.36
N SER A 132 6.52 1.07 1.46
CA SER A 132 5.62 1.16 2.60
C SER A 132 4.25 1.63 2.13
N HIS A 133 3.20 1.40 2.95
CA HIS A 133 1.87 1.79 2.53
C HIS A 133 1.71 3.30 2.40
N ALA A 134 2.03 4.07 3.45
CA ALA A 134 1.80 5.52 3.46
C ALA A 134 3.02 6.37 3.04
N GLY A 135 4.18 5.74 2.81
CA GLY A 135 5.42 6.48 2.58
C GLY A 135 5.98 7.11 3.86
N PHE A 136 7.09 7.80 3.73
CA PHE A 136 7.74 8.52 4.84
C PHE A 136 8.76 9.51 4.31
N THR A 137 9.23 10.41 5.20
CA THR A 137 10.42 11.22 4.95
C THR A 137 11.59 10.57 5.66
N PRO A 138 12.65 10.15 4.95
CA PRO A 138 13.80 9.51 5.58
C PRO A 138 14.59 10.51 6.44
N TRP A 139 14.95 10.07 7.63
CA TRP A 139 15.82 10.83 8.53
C TRP A 139 17.21 10.18 8.54
N TYR A 140 18.25 10.96 8.35
CA TYR A 140 19.62 10.50 8.54
C TYR A 140 20.00 10.58 10.00
N ALA A 141 20.62 9.52 10.52
CA ALA A 141 21.04 9.47 11.92
C ALA A 141 22.16 10.48 12.19
N ASP A 142 23.01 10.74 11.20
CA ASP A 142 24.06 11.76 11.18
C ASP A 142 24.55 11.96 9.73
N ASN A 143 25.36 12.99 9.50
CA ASN A 143 25.92 13.33 8.19
C ASN A 143 27.06 12.38 7.73
N GLU A 144 27.45 11.41 8.54
CA GLU A 144 28.59 10.52 8.28
C GLU A 144 28.15 9.06 8.09
N SER A 145 26.99 8.67 8.63
CA SER A 145 26.42 7.35 8.43
C SER A 145 25.19 7.43 7.54
N PHE A 146 25.18 6.62 6.48
CA PHE A 146 24.02 6.44 5.60
C PHE A 146 22.88 5.64 6.25
N ASP A 147 22.80 5.67 7.58
CA ASP A 147 21.82 4.91 8.34
C ASP A 147 20.48 5.67 8.33
N ILE A 148 19.57 5.23 7.46
CA ILE A 148 18.23 5.78 7.39
C ILE A 148 17.43 5.27 8.58
N ARG A 149 16.93 6.17 9.39
CA ARG A 149 15.95 5.84 10.41
C ARG A 149 14.59 5.67 9.76
N ILE A 150 14.10 4.44 9.79
CA ILE A 150 12.73 4.13 9.36
C ILE A 150 11.79 4.51 10.51
N PRO A 151 10.69 5.23 10.22
CA PRO A 151 9.70 5.62 11.21
C PRO A 151 9.09 4.40 11.93
N VAL A 152 8.40 4.66 13.03
CA VAL A 152 7.63 3.63 13.74
C VAL A 152 6.44 3.18 12.88
N ASN A 153 6.03 1.94 13.04
CA ASN A 153 5.03 1.25 12.21
C ASN A 153 3.80 2.09 11.86
N ARG A 154 3.28 2.88 12.81
CA ARG A 154 2.07 3.69 12.58
C ARG A 154 2.27 4.80 11.55
N GLU A 155 3.43 5.43 11.50
CA GLU A 155 3.74 6.46 10.51
C GLU A 155 3.80 5.86 9.11
N LEU A 156 4.34 4.65 8.96
CA LEU A 156 4.47 3.95 7.69
C LEU A 156 3.12 3.56 7.04
N ILE A 157 2.03 3.57 7.82
CA ILE A 157 0.70 3.16 7.34
C ILE A 157 -0.36 4.26 7.43
N TRP A 158 -0.07 5.42 8.06
CA TRP A 158 -1.05 6.49 8.27
C TRP A 158 -0.57 7.88 7.85
N ASN A 159 0.72 8.08 7.62
CA ASN A 159 1.29 9.41 7.41
C ASN A 159 0.80 10.04 6.11
N ARG A 160 0.44 11.32 6.17
CA ARG A 160 0.08 12.17 5.02
C ARG A 160 0.86 13.49 4.98
N ASP A 161 1.73 13.73 5.95
CA ASP A 161 2.43 15.03 6.06
C ASP A 161 3.70 15.09 5.18
N HIS A 162 4.25 13.93 4.80
CA HIS A 162 5.51 13.84 4.07
C HIS A 162 5.48 14.33 2.59
N PHE A 163 4.28 14.60 2.05
CA PHE A 163 4.16 15.04 0.64
C PHE A 163 4.71 16.43 0.40
N LEU A 164 4.67 17.29 1.42
CA LEU A 164 5.14 18.67 1.35
C LEU A 164 6.61 18.82 1.74
N ASP A 165 7.23 17.75 2.23
CA ASP A 165 8.64 17.76 2.59
C ASP A 165 9.47 17.67 1.31
N ASP A 166 10.21 18.73 1.00
CA ASP A 166 11.25 18.74 -0.02
C ASP A 166 12.37 17.79 0.42
N PHE A 167 12.21 16.53 0.07
CA PHE A 167 13.27 15.57 0.16
C PHE A 167 14.11 15.72 -1.11
N ASP A 168 15.12 16.56 -1.03
CA ASP A 168 16.15 16.58 -2.06
C ASP A 168 16.81 15.20 -2.08
N ALA A 169 16.64 14.49 -3.21
CA ALA A 169 17.39 13.27 -3.44
C ALA A 169 18.85 13.59 -3.16
N ILE A 170 19.45 12.88 -2.21
CA ILE A 170 20.84 13.10 -1.89
C ILE A 170 21.61 12.63 -3.11
N GLU A 171 22.32 13.54 -3.76
CA GLU A 171 23.04 13.34 -5.03
C GLU A 171 23.94 12.09 -5.08
N TRP A 172 24.21 11.48 -3.93
CA TRP A 172 25.16 10.39 -3.77
C TRP A 172 24.54 9.07 -3.23
N ALA A 173 23.26 9.04 -2.89
CA ALA A 173 22.55 7.81 -2.52
C ALA A 173 21.22 7.74 -3.28
N PRO A 174 21.13 7.03 -4.40
CA PRO A 174 19.88 6.82 -5.09
C PRO A 174 18.95 6.01 -4.19
N ILE A 175 17.97 6.69 -3.61
CA ILE A 175 16.93 6.11 -2.76
C ILE A 175 15.59 6.55 -3.30
N THR A 176 14.73 5.58 -3.55
CA THR A 176 13.35 5.82 -3.94
C THR A 176 12.40 5.28 -2.88
N ILE A 177 11.36 6.03 -2.54
CA ILE A 177 10.28 5.61 -1.67
C ILE A 177 9.04 5.39 -2.51
N VAL A 178 8.57 4.14 -2.59
CA VAL A 178 7.34 3.76 -3.28
C VAL A 178 6.23 3.55 -2.25
N HIS A 179 5.06 4.16 -2.48
CA HIS A 179 3.95 4.12 -1.54
C HIS A 179 2.57 4.23 -2.22
N GLY A 180 1.52 3.94 -1.46
CA GLY A 180 0.11 4.12 -1.80
C GLY A 180 -0.61 5.09 -0.88
N HIS A 181 -1.74 4.66 -0.30
CA HIS A 181 -2.50 5.30 0.78
C HIS A 181 -3.21 6.61 0.44
N THR A 182 -2.57 7.51 -0.24
CA THR A 182 -3.16 8.78 -0.63
C THR A 182 -3.36 8.80 -2.13
N PRO A 183 -4.62 8.69 -2.59
CA PRO A 183 -4.91 8.60 -4.02
C PRO A 183 -4.32 9.77 -4.81
N ILE A 184 -3.66 9.46 -5.91
CA ILE A 184 -3.00 10.41 -6.81
C ILE A 184 -3.88 11.62 -7.16
N PRO A 185 -5.21 11.48 -7.43
CA PRO A 185 -6.06 12.63 -7.68
C PRO A 185 -6.12 13.67 -6.54
N TYR A 186 -5.90 13.25 -5.29
CA TYR A 186 -5.75 14.19 -4.18
C TYR A 186 -4.37 14.83 -4.17
N LEU A 187 -3.32 14.06 -4.48
CA LEU A 187 -1.95 14.57 -4.56
C LEU A 187 -1.77 15.61 -5.67
N TRP A 188 -2.43 15.45 -6.81
CA TRP A 188 -2.40 16.46 -7.87
C TRP A 188 -2.81 17.85 -7.36
N LYS A 189 -3.84 17.89 -6.51
CA LYS A 189 -4.30 19.13 -5.90
C LYS A 189 -3.30 19.68 -4.89
N ASP A 190 -2.79 18.85 -4.00
CA ASP A 190 -1.88 19.25 -2.92
C ASP A 190 -0.52 19.67 -3.48
N LEU A 191 0.00 18.96 -4.47
CA LEU A 191 1.24 19.25 -5.17
C LEU A 191 1.08 20.29 -6.30
N ARG A 192 -0.15 20.74 -6.56
CA ARG A 192 -0.49 21.73 -7.62
C ARG A 192 -0.05 21.29 -9.02
N VAL A 193 -0.23 20.00 -9.33
CA VAL A 193 0.08 19.46 -10.65
C VAL A 193 -0.89 20.03 -11.68
N PRO A 194 -0.41 20.65 -12.78
CA PRO A 194 -1.27 21.17 -13.84
C PRO A 194 -2.14 20.07 -14.47
N GLU A 195 -3.36 20.41 -14.92
CA GLU A 195 -4.28 19.42 -15.51
C GLU A 195 -3.70 18.69 -16.73
N GLU A 196 -2.89 19.38 -17.52
CA GLU A 196 -2.19 18.83 -18.69
C GLU A 196 -1.11 17.80 -18.34
N ASP A 197 -0.62 17.81 -17.09
CA ASP A 197 0.42 16.91 -16.58
C ASP A 197 -0.16 15.77 -15.71
N GLN A 198 -1.51 15.69 -15.58
CA GLN A 198 -2.18 14.65 -14.78
C GLN A 198 -2.37 13.39 -15.63
N GLU A 199 -1.54 12.39 -15.38
CA GLU A 199 -1.55 11.12 -16.08
C GLU A 199 -2.21 10.01 -15.24
N LYS A 200 -2.67 8.93 -15.90
CA LYS A 200 -3.34 7.81 -15.23
C LYS A 200 -2.40 6.92 -14.41
N GLY A 201 -1.11 6.96 -14.68
CA GLY A 201 -0.09 6.09 -14.07
C GLY A 201 0.30 6.48 -12.66
N ALA A 202 1.48 6.06 -12.27
CA ALA A 202 2.09 6.44 -10.99
C ALA A 202 2.53 7.90 -10.99
N LEU A 203 2.62 8.51 -9.82
CA LEU A 203 3.01 9.91 -9.68
C LEU A 203 4.40 10.03 -9.05
N TRP A 204 5.36 10.47 -9.83
CA TRP A 204 6.68 10.87 -9.35
C TRP A 204 6.64 12.29 -8.76
N TYR A 205 7.26 12.49 -7.60
CA TYR A 205 7.38 13.79 -6.95
C TYR A 205 8.63 13.86 -6.06
N ALA A 206 8.83 14.96 -5.31
CA ALA A 206 10.01 15.18 -4.48
C ALA A 206 11.32 14.95 -5.26
N ASN A 207 11.47 15.63 -6.41
CA ASN A 207 12.64 15.54 -7.31
C ASN A 207 12.97 14.10 -7.76
N GLY A 208 11.95 13.24 -7.92
CA GLY A 208 12.11 11.85 -8.35
C GLY A 208 12.50 10.87 -7.24
N SER A 209 12.48 11.29 -5.98
CA SER A 209 12.79 10.41 -4.84
C SER A 209 11.58 9.69 -4.25
N LYS A 210 10.36 10.07 -4.67
CA LYS A 210 9.11 9.46 -4.20
C LYS A 210 8.21 9.11 -5.38
N LEU A 211 7.60 7.93 -5.29
CA LEU A 211 6.64 7.41 -6.27
C LEU A 211 5.36 6.98 -5.55
N CYS A 212 4.26 7.68 -5.83
CA CYS A 212 2.93 7.24 -5.41
C CYS A 212 2.31 6.35 -6.47
N ILE A 213 1.80 5.18 -6.05
CA ILE A 213 1.15 4.19 -6.94
C ILE A 213 -0.33 3.92 -6.58
N ASP A 214 -0.91 4.68 -5.65
CA ASP A 214 -2.34 4.64 -5.36
C ASP A 214 -3.10 5.49 -6.39
N THR A 215 -3.63 4.85 -7.39
CA THR A 215 -4.43 5.52 -8.43
C THR A 215 -5.86 5.83 -8.00
N GLY A 216 -6.27 5.43 -6.80
CA GLY A 216 -7.66 5.50 -6.33
C GLY A 216 -8.54 4.46 -7.00
N ALA A 217 -8.05 3.26 -7.19
CA ALA A 217 -8.60 2.19 -8.03
C ALA A 217 -10.12 1.98 -7.91
N VAL A 218 -10.67 1.98 -6.69
CA VAL A 218 -12.11 1.79 -6.43
C VAL A 218 -13.00 2.89 -7.03
N TRP A 219 -12.46 4.07 -7.32
CA TRP A 219 -13.20 5.22 -7.87
C TRP A 219 -12.86 5.51 -9.32
N THR A 220 -11.59 5.32 -9.66
CA THR A 220 -11.07 5.63 -11.00
C THR A 220 -11.28 4.48 -11.99
N GLY A 221 -11.48 3.25 -11.48
CA GLY A 221 -11.59 2.05 -12.29
C GLY A 221 -10.27 1.60 -12.91
N HIS A 222 -9.12 2.10 -12.42
CA HIS A 222 -7.82 1.64 -12.90
C HIS A 222 -6.81 1.52 -11.76
N CYS A 223 -5.87 0.60 -11.92
CA CYS A 223 -4.68 0.49 -11.07
C CYS A 223 -3.40 0.44 -11.91
N VAL A 224 -2.28 0.75 -11.29
CA VAL A 224 -0.96 0.67 -11.91
C VAL A 224 -0.14 -0.46 -11.28
N LEU A 225 0.62 -1.17 -12.12
CA LEU A 225 1.65 -2.12 -11.74
C LEU A 225 2.99 -1.57 -12.23
N VAL A 226 3.89 -1.25 -11.32
CA VAL A 226 5.19 -0.66 -11.63
C VAL A 226 6.28 -1.71 -11.55
N ASN A 227 7.11 -1.83 -12.58
CA ASN A 227 8.31 -2.66 -12.54
C ASN A 227 9.42 -1.90 -11.80
N LEU A 228 9.91 -2.45 -10.69
CA LEU A 228 10.89 -1.81 -9.82
C LEU A 228 12.33 -1.83 -10.35
N ASP A 229 12.59 -2.60 -11.41
CA ASP A 229 13.91 -2.65 -12.06
C ASP A 229 14.02 -1.65 -13.23
N THR A 230 12.91 -1.41 -13.94
CA THR A 230 12.91 -0.59 -15.17
C THR A 230 12.06 0.67 -15.07
N TRP A 231 11.23 0.77 -14.05
CA TRP A 231 10.22 1.81 -13.84
C TRP A 231 9.13 1.84 -14.91
N ASP A 232 9.03 0.79 -15.74
CA ASP A 232 7.92 0.63 -16.68
C ASP A 232 6.61 0.42 -15.92
N GLU A 233 5.54 0.99 -16.45
CA GLU A 233 4.20 0.93 -15.87
C GLU A 233 3.25 0.16 -16.78
N GLU A 234 2.41 -0.68 -16.17
CA GLU A 234 1.26 -1.31 -16.81
C GLU A 234 -0.02 -0.84 -16.10
N ILE A 235 -0.98 -0.31 -16.87
CA ILE A 235 -2.25 0.19 -16.34
C ILE A 235 -3.35 -0.82 -16.65
N PHE A 236 -4.05 -1.28 -15.59
CA PHE A 236 -5.19 -2.15 -15.70
C PHE A 236 -6.47 -1.35 -15.49
N GLU A 237 -7.43 -1.50 -16.39
CA GLU A 237 -8.76 -0.88 -16.31
C GLU A 237 -9.83 -1.95 -16.14
N ILE A 238 -10.84 -1.72 -15.25
CA ILE A 238 -11.99 -2.62 -15.00
C ILE A 238 -13.29 -1.83 -14.91
#